data_2ee4d0fb8675b66959621eb44ea36663
#
_entry.id   2ee4d0fb8675b66959621eb44ea36663
#
_cell.length_a   1.000
_cell.length_b   1.000
_cell.length_c   1.000
_cell.angle_alpha   90.00
_cell.angle_beta   90.00
_cell.angle_gamma   90.00
#
_symmetry.space_group_name_H-M   'P 1'
#
loop_
_entity.id
_entity.type
_entity.pdbx_description
1 polymer ?
#
loop_
_entity_poly.entity_id
_entity_poly.type
_entity_poly.pdbx_seq_one_letter_code
_entity_poly.pdbx_strand_id
1 'polypeptide(L)'
;MYAITGITGKVGGELARNLLATGQRVRAIVRNASKGEEWAALGCEVALANMEDGLALADAFTGATATFILPPPEFDPEPGYPEARAVIDGVVEALTKAKPARVLCLSTIGADAVHDNLHSQRTMMEAALRKLTLPLTILRPAWFIDNASYDVASACETGIIHTFLQPAYKAFPMVAAKDVGSVAANLIQESETGIRVVELEGPCRVTPNDLTAAFATVIGKPVHARPVRRDLWSGLLRSQGMKNPRPRMRMLDGFNEGWIEFQDRGCKAIKGQTSAVAVIAALVAEMHPLCAAHDMQPDIPVYP
;
A
#
# COMPACT_ATOMS: atom_id res chain seq x y z
N MET A 1 -2.15 21.43 -11.26
CA MET A 1 -3.14 20.74 -10.44
C MET A 1 -2.89 19.25 -10.49
N TYR A 2 -2.76 18.62 -9.34
CA TYR A 2 -2.57 17.17 -9.18
C TYR A 2 -3.79 16.57 -8.50
N ALA A 3 -4.48 15.62 -9.15
CA ALA A 3 -5.65 14.97 -8.60
C ALA A 3 -5.24 13.63 -7.95
N ILE A 4 -5.57 13.43 -6.67
CA ILE A 4 -5.04 12.33 -5.87
C ILE A 4 -6.17 11.51 -5.29
N THR A 5 -6.27 10.24 -5.73
CA THR A 5 -7.12 9.24 -5.06
C THR A 5 -6.39 8.63 -3.86
N GLY A 6 -7.14 8.12 -2.89
CA GLY A 6 -6.55 7.52 -1.69
C GLY A 6 -5.76 8.50 -0.80
N ILE A 7 -6.04 9.79 -0.91
CA ILE A 7 -5.35 10.87 -0.19
C ILE A 7 -5.45 10.75 1.34
N THR A 8 -6.50 10.13 1.85
CA THR A 8 -6.71 9.92 3.29
C THR A 8 -5.84 8.80 3.88
N GLY A 9 -5.14 8.03 3.03
CA GLY A 9 -4.22 6.99 3.45
C GLY A 9 -2.79 7.50 3.62
N LYS A 10 -1.89 6.65 4.17
CA LYS A 10 -0.49 7.00 4.45
C LYS A 10 0.26 7.45 3.18
N VAL A 11 0.17 6.69 2.09
CA VAL A 11 0.89 6.99 0.83
C VAL A 11 0.32 8.24 0.14
N GLY A 12 -0.99 8.27 -0.11
CA GLY A 12 -1.62 9.41 -0.78
C GLY A 12 -1.55 10.70 0.03
N GLY A 13 -1.66 10.60 1.35
CA GLY A 13 -1.49 11.73 2.25
C GLY A 13 -0.08 12.29 2.25
N GLU A 14 0.94 11.44 2.28
CA GLU A 14 2.33 11.88 2.20
C GLU A 14 2.64 12.53 0.85
N LEU A 15 2.18 11.92 -0.25
CA LEU A 15 2.29 12.48 -1.59
C LEU A 15 1.67 13.89 -1.64
N ALA A 16 0.46 14.05 -1.12
CA ALA A 16 -0.25 15.33 -1.12
C ALA A 16 0.49 16.40 -0.30
N ARG A 17 0.96 16.06 0.91
CA ARG A 17 1.71 16.99 1.76
C ARG A 17 3.00 17.43 1.09
N ASN A 18 3.74 16.54 0.44
CA ASN A 18 4.97 16.87 -0.28
C ASN A 18 4.68 17.84 -1.46
N LEU A 19 3.60 17.61 -2.21
CA LEU A 19 3.19 18.50 -3.29
C LEU A 19 2.79 19.88 -2.75
N LEU A 20 1.99 19.96 -1.69
CA LEU A 20 1.60 21.20 -1.05
C LEU A 20 2.80 21.98 -0.52
N ALA A 21 3.77 21.29 0.11
CA ALA A 21 4.98 21.90 0.63
C ALA A 21 5.84 22.56 -0.46
N THR A 22 5.74 22.10 -1.71
CA THR A 22 6.41 22.70 -2.88
C THR A 22 5.51 23.67 -3.64
N GLY A 23 4.38 24.11 -3.06
CA GLY A 23 3.47 25.10 -3.65
C GLY A 23 2.61 24.55 -4.78
N GLN A 24 2.53 23.24 -4.94
CA GLN A 24 1.70 22.64 -5.98
C GLN A 24 0.22 22.64 -5.58
N ARG A 25 -0.66 22.84 -6.57
CA ARG A 25 -2.10 22.75 -6.36
C ARG A 25 -2.53 21.28 -6.36
N VAL A 26 -3.25 20.85 -5.31
CA VAL A 26 -3.72 19.49 -5.11
C VAL A 26 -5.24 19.46 -5.08
N ARG A 27 -5.84 18.48 -5.76
CA ARG A 27 -7.25 18.10 -5.61
C ARG A 27 -7.33 16.79 -4.88
N ALA A 28 -7.92 16.82 -3.70
CA ALA A 28 -8.18 15.66 -2.86
C ALA A 28 -9.45 14.94 -3.33
N ILE A 29 -9.32 13.71 -3.80
CA ILE A 29 -10.47 12.89 -4.20
C ILE A 29 -10.81 11.97 -3.04
N VAL A 30 -11.99 12.17 -2.48
CA VAL A 30 -12.49 11.44 -1.30
C VAL A 30 -13.88 10.88 -1.53
N ARG A 31 -14.21 9.79 -0.85
CA ARG A 31 -15.55 9.18 -0.93
C ARG A 31 -16.56 9.84 0.00
N ASN A 32 -16.08 10.52 1.04
CA ASN A 32 -16.90 11.12 2.09
C ASN A 32 -16.41 12.56 2.32
N ALA A 33 -17.36 13.51 2.32
CA ALA A 33 -17.07 14.92 2.49
C ALA A 33 -16.33 15.24 3.80
N SER A 34 -16.71 14.60 4.91
CA SER A 34 -16.02 14.79 6.20
C SER A 34 -14.53 14.45 6.17
N LYS A 35 -14.13 13.48 5.34
CA LYS A 35 -12.70 13.15 5.13
C LYS A 35 -11.98 14.16 4.23
N GLY A 36 -12.71 15.02 3.54
CA GLY A 36 -12.19 16.10 2.73
C GLY A 36 -11.89 17.39 3.51
N GLU A 37 -12.55 17.60 4.66
CA GLU A 37 -12.44 18.82 5.44
C GLU A 37 -11.01 19.13 5.88
N GLU A 38 -10.28 18.12 6.35
CA GLU A 38 -8.88 18.24 6.73
C GLU A 38 -8.02 18.69 5.54
N TRP A 39 -8.26 18.13 4.35
CA TRP A 39 -7.54 18.48 3.14
C TRP A 39 -7.90 19.86 2.60
N ALA A 40 -9.17 20.26 2.73
CA ALA A 40 -9.61 21.62 2.42
C ALA A 40 -8.90 22.65 3.32
N ALA A 41 -8.79 22.35 4.62
CA ALA A 41 -8.05 23.20 5.57
C ALA A 41 -6.54 23.33 5.22
N LEU A 42 -5.97 22.31 4.57
CA LEU A 42 -4.60 22.35 4.05
C LEU A 42 -4.47 23.04 2.68
N GLY A 43 -5.57 23.58 2.13
CA GLY A 43 -5.60 24.30 0.85
C GLY A 43 -5.82 23.42 -0.38
N CYS A 44 -6.24 22.19 -0.21
CA CYS A 44 -6.65 21.35 -1.34
C CYS A 44 -8.03 21.73 -1.86
N GLU A 45 -8.21 21.62 -3.17
CA GLU A 45 -9.54 21.48 -3.76
C GLU A 45 -10.07 20.09 -3.42
N VAL A 46 -11.35 19.98 -3.02
CA VAL A 46 -11.95 18.68 -2.66
C VAL A 46 -12.95 18.26 -3.73
N ALA A 47 -12.84 17.03 -4.20
CA ALA A 47 -13.79 16.38 -5.09
C ALA A 47 -14.33 15.09 -4.48
N LEU A 48 -15.63 14.84 -4.62
CA LEU A 48 -16.28 13.62 -4.14
C LEU A 48 -16.44 12.65 -5.28
N ALA A 49 -15.77 11.48 -5.18
CA ALA A 49 -15.94 10.39 -6.13
C ALA A 49 -15.58 9.04 -5.51
N ASN A 50 -16.35 8.02 -5.86
CA ASN A 50 -15.95 6.63 -5.73
C ASN A 50 -15.14 6.22 -6.95
N MET A 51 -14.18 5.30 -6.77
CA MET A 51 -13.35 4.85 -7.90
C MET A 51 -14.11 3.94 -8.90
N GLU A 52 -15.27 3.44 -8.50
CA GLU A 52 -16.18 2.66 -9.34
C GLU A 52 -17.13 3.55 -10.16
N ASP A 53 -17.29 4.82 -9.79
CA ASP A 53 -18.08 5.82 -10.52
C ASP A 53 -17.20 6.58 -11.51
N GLY A 54 -17.11 6.05 -12.72
CA GLY A 54 -16.26 6.60 -13.78
C GLY A 54 -16.63 8.03 -14.18
N LEU A 55 -17.90 8.43 -14.04
CA LEU A 55 -18.34 9.81 -14.37
C LEU A 55 -17.90 10.80 -13.30
N ALA A 56 -18.21 10.54 -12.04
CA ALA A 56 -17.80 11.39 -10.93
C ALA A 56 -16.27 11.49 -10.85
N LEU A 57 -15.57 10.37 -11.12
CA LEU A 57 -14.12 10.35 -11.14
C LEU A 57 -13.54 11.13 -12.34
N ALA A 58 -14.19 11.10 -13.50
CA ALA A 58 -13.79 11.90 -14.66
C ALA A 58 -13.90 13.41 -14.37
N ASP A 59 -14.98 13.84 -13.74
CA ASP A 59 -15.15 15.23 -13.32
C ASP A 59 -14.06 15.62 -12.32
N ALA A 60 -13.74 14.73 -11.37
CA ALA A 60 -12.67 14.93 -10.40
C ALA A 60 -11.28 15.00 -11.05
N PHE A 61 -11.03 14.35 -12.19
CA PHE A 61 -9.77 14.42 -12.94
C PHE A 61 -9.71 15.57 -13.93
N THR A 62 -10.84 16.17 -14.29
CA THR A 62 -10.90 17.24 -15.28
C THR A 62 -10.01 18.44 -14.87
N GLY A 63 -9.17 18.88 -15.81
CA GLY A 63 -8.21 19.98 -15.59
C GLY A 63 -6.98 19.64 -14.76
N ALA A 64 -6.83 18.37 -14.34
CA ALA A 64 -5.61 17.92 -13.69
C ALA A 64 -4.46 17.77 -14.69
N THR A 65 -3.28 18.23 -14.31
CA THR A 65 -2.03 17.98 -15.06
C THR A 65 -1.62 16.52 -14.92
N ALA A 66 -1.75 15.97 -13.74
CA ALA A 66 -1.50 14.55 -13.49
C ALA A 66 -2.46 13.98 -12.45
N THR A 67 -2.73 12.69 -12.55
CA THR A 67 -3.57 11.95 -11.60
C THR A 67 -2.77 10.86 -10.92
N PHE A 68 -2.97 10.72 -9.60
CA PHE A 68 -2.47 9.59 -8.83
C PHE A 68 -3.61 8.61 -8.59
N ILE A 69 -3.41 7.38 -9.07
CA ILE A 69 -4.36 6.30 -8.92
C ILE A 69 -3.87 5.36 -7.82
N LEU A 70 -4.57 5.34 -6.72
CA LEU A 70 -4.37 4.39 -5.62
C LEU A 70 -5.65 3.55 -5.48
N PRO A 71 -5.70 2.35 -6.10
CA PRO A 71 -6.86 1.48 -5.97
C PRO A 71 -7.07 1.05 -4.51
N PRO A 72 -8.32 1.00 -4.03
CA PRO A 72 -8.59 0.55 -2.67
C PRO A 72 -8.05 -0.88 -2.46
N PRO A 73 -7.60 -1.21 -1.24
CA PRO A 73 -7.22 -2.58 -0.93
C PRO A 73 -8.48 -3.45 -0.80
N GLU A 74 -8.44 -4.64 -1.43
CA GLU A 74 -9.39 -5.71 -1.17
C GLU A 74 -8.59 -6.95 -0.76
N PHE A 75 -8.70 -7.33 0.51
CA PHE A 75 -7.88 -8.40 1.10
C PHE A 75 -8.57 -9.75 1.13
N ASP A 76 -9.88 -9.78 0.96
CA ASP A 76 -10.70 -11.00 0.89
C ASP A 76 -11.55 -11.03 -0.39
N PRO A 77 -10.94 -10.91 -1.58
CA PRO A 77 -11.66 -10.74 -2.82
C PRO A 77 -12.50 -11.97 -3.14
N GLU A 78 -13.67 -11.74 -3.71
CA GLU A 78 -14.45 -12.82 -4.30
C GLU A 78 -13.76 -13.43 -5.53
N PRO A 79 -14.08 -14.68 -5.88
CA PRO A 79 -13.54 -15.32 -7.07
C PRO A 79 -13.78 -14.49 -8.33
N GLY A 80 -12.73 -14.25 -9.11
CA GLY A 80 -12.77 -13.41 -10.31
C GLY A 80 -12.59 -11.92 -10.06
N TYR A 81 -12.41 -11.49 -8.80
CA TYR A 81 -12.09 -10.11 -8.41
C TYR A 81 -13.11 -9.07 -8.90
N PRO A 82 -14.44 -9.26 -8.66
CA PRO A 82 -15.47 -8.36 -9.20
C PRO A 82 -15.30 -6.91 -8.70
N GLU A 83 -14.90 -6.70 -7.45
CA GLU A 83 -14.68 -5.38 -6.85
C GLU A 83 -13.52 -4.66 -7.55
N ALA A 84 -12.41 -5.37 -7.77
CA ALA A 84 -11.27 -4.81 -8.49
C ALA A 84 -11.63 -4.47 -9.94
N ARG A 85 -12.46 -5.29 -10.60
CA ARG A 85 -12.95 -5.01 -11.96
C ARG A 85 -13.78 -3.74 -12.02
N ALA A 86 -14.73 -3.58 -11.08
CA ALA A 86 -15.56 -2.37 -11.01
C ALA A 86 -14.70 -1.10 -10.85
N VAL A 87 -13.70 -1.13 -9.97
CA VAL A 87 -12.73 -0.05 -9.80
C VAL A 87 -11.92 0.20 -11.08
N ILE A 88 -11.46 -0.87 -11.74
CA ILE A 88 -10.69 -0.76 -12.99
C ILE A 88 -11.54 -0.10 -14.09
N ASP A 89 -12.78 -0.54 -14.25
CA ASP A 89 -13.68 -0.01 -15.27
C ASP A 89 -13.96 1.48 -15.02
N GLY A 90 -14.26 1.88 -13.78
CA GLY A 90 -14.46 3.29 -13.41
C GLY A 90 -13.21 4.15 -13.67
N VAL A 91 -12.04 3.66 -13.28
CA VAL A 91 -10.77 4.38 -13.51
C VAL A 91 -10.47 4.53 -15.00
N VAL A 92 -10.66 3.47 -15.80
CA VAL A 92 -10.44 3.51 -17.25
C VAL A 92 -11.41 4.47 -17.93
N GLU A 93 -12.69 4.45 -17.55
CA GLU A 93 -13.68 5.40 -18.05
C GLU A 93 -13.28 6.85 -17.74
N ALA A 94 -12.92 7.11 -16.47
CA ALA A 94 -12.54 8.44 -16.00
C ALA A 94 -11.30 8.98 -16.75
N LEU A 95 -10.26 8.18 -16.89
CA LEU A 95 -9.04 8.57 -17.58
C LEU A 95 -9.27 8.78 -19.08
N THR A 96 -10.14 7.98 -19.70
CA THR A 96 -10.51 8.12 -21.11
C THR A 96 -11.24 9.44 -21.38
N LYS A 97 -12.09 9.88 -20.46
CA LYS A 97 -12.85 11.14 -20.56
C LYS A 97 -11.99 12.36 -20.20
N ALA A 98 -11.35 12.34 -19.04
CA ALA A 98 -10.61 13.49 -18.50
C ALA A 98 -9.28 13.74 -19.21
N LYS A 99 -8.62 12.72 -19.73
CA LYS A 99 -7.33 12.76 -20.45
C LYS A 99 -6.29 13.63 -19.77
N PRO A 100 -5.93 13.36 -18.50
CA PRO A 100 -4.85 14.08 -17.85
C PRO A 100 -3.54 13.92 -18.64
N ALA A 101 -2.63 14.88 -18.54
CA ALA A 101 -1.37 14.78 -19.28
C ALA A 101 -0.49 13.61 -18.81
N ARG A 102 -0.69 13.12 -17.59
CA ARG A 102 0.07 12.00 -17.00
C ARG A 102 -0.76 11.22 -15.98
N VAL A 103 -0.43 9.94 -15.84
CA VAL A 103 -0.99 9.04 -14.82
C VAL A 103 0.13 8.41 -14.03
N LEU A 104 0.06 8.47 -12.70
CA LEU A 104 0.88 7.68 -11.79
C LEU A 104 -0.03 6.69 -11.07
N CYS A 105 0.21 5.40 -11.27
CA CYS A 105 -0.55 4.34 -10.61
C CYS A 105 0.29 3.64 -9.54
N LEU A 106 -0.22 3.56 -8.31
CA LEU A 106 0.38 2.72 -7.29
C LEU A 106 -0.04 1.27 -7.52
N SER A 107 0.95 0.46 -7.86
CA SER A 107 0.85 -0.98 -7.97
C SER A 107 1.53 -1.67 -6.77
N THR A 108 2.19 -2.78 -6.98
CA THR A 108 2.91 -3.53 -5.94
C THR A 108 4.00 -4.41 -6.55
N ILE A 109 4.99 -4.77 -5.76
CA ILE A 109 5.89 -5.88 -6.07
C ILE A 109 5.09 -7.13 -6.41
N GLY A 110 5.52 -7.89 -7.42
CA GLY A 110 4.84 -9.12 -7.84
C GLY A 110 3.52 -8.91 -8.61
N ALA A 111 3.21 -7.67 -9.06
CA ALA A 111 2.09 -7.44 -9.98
C ALA A 111 2.30 -8.09 -11.37
N ASP A 112 3.51 -8.53 -11.68
CA ASP A 112 3.87 -9.30 -12.86
C ASP A 112 4.09 -10.81 -12.58
N ALA A 113 3.76 -11.27 -11.37
CA ALA A 113 3.87 -12.67 -11.02
C ALA A 113 2.94 -13.54 -11.88
N VAL A 114 3.45 -14.67 -12.33
CA VAL A 114 2.72 -15.61 -13.21
C VAL A 114 1.60 -16.33 -12.45
N HIS A 115 1.78 -16.53 -11.15
CA HIS A 115 0.82 -17.26 -10.32
C HIS A 115 -0.27 -16.33 -9.80
N ASP A 116 -1.53 -16.76 -9.96
CA ASP A 116 -2.68 -16.06 -9.37
C ASP A 116 -2.56 -15.97 -7.84
N ASN A 117 -2.72 -14.74 -7.34
CA ASN A 117 -2.54 -14.41 -5.93
C ASN A 117 -3.27 -13.09 -5.61
N LEU A 118 -3.16 -12.58 -4.39
CA LEU A 118 -3.84 -11.34 -4.00
C LEU A 118 -3.41 -10.12 -4.85
N HIS A 119 -2.16 -10.10 -5.34
CA HIS A 119 -1.65 -9.03 -6.19
C HIS A 119 -2.16 -9.09 -7.63
N SER A 120 -2.86 -10.16 -8.06
CA SER A 120 -3.49 -10.27 -9.38
C SER A 120 -4.45 -9.12 -9.67
N GLN A 121 -5.06 -8.52 -8.66
CA GLN A 121 -5.87 -7.31 -8.78
C GLN A 121 -5.05 -6.13 -9.35
N ARG A 122 -3.77 -6.01 -8.94
CA ARG A 122 -2.86 -4.98 -9.45
C ARG A 122 -2.38 -5.32 -10.86
N THR A 123 -2.13 -6.59 -11.15
CA THR A 123 -1.85 -7.07 -12.52
C THR A 123 -2.97 -6.65 -13.49
N MET A 124 -4.23 -6.84 -13.08
CA MET A 124 -5.39 -6.46 -13.89
C MET A 124 -5.46 -4.94 -14.11
N MET A 125 -5.23 -4.13 -13.08
CA MET A 125 -5.20 -2.67 -13.19
C MET A 125 -4.08 -2.21 -14.13
N GLU A 126 -2.85 -2.72 -13.95
CA GLU A 126 -1.74 -2.39 -14.86
C GLU A 126 -2.06 -2.74 -16.31
N ALA A 127 -2.61 -3.93 -16.55
CA ALA A 127 -2.98 -4.38 -17.91
C ALA A 127 -4.05 -3.50 -18.54
N ALA A 128 -5.01 -3.00 -17.77
CA ALA A 128 -6.04 -2.10 -18.25
C ALA A 128 -5.47 -0.70 -18.57
N LEU A 129 -4.66 -0.13 -17.67
CA LEU A 129 -4.06 1.18 -17.85
C LEU A 129 -3.08 1.22 -19.03
N ARG A 130 -2.33 0.15 -19.27
CA ARG A 130 -1.40 0.03 -20.41
C ARG A 130 -2.08 0.09 -21.78
N LYS A 131 -3.40 -0.10 -21.86
CA LYS A 131 -4.17 0.03 -23.11
C LYS A 131 -4.54 1.47 -23.43
N LEU A 132 -4.40 2.37 -22.47
CA LEU A 132 -4.68 3.80 -22.67
C LEU A 132 -3.49 4.48 -23.36
N THR A 133 -3.79 5.47 -24.20
CA THR A 133 -2.77 6.27 -24.90
C THR A 133 -2.31 7.47 -24.05
N LEU A 134 -2.04 7.21 -22.76
CA LEU A 134 -1.62 8.23 -21.80
C LEU A 134 -0.23 7.91 -21.26
N PRO A 135 0.62 8.92 -21.01
CA PRO A 135 1.84 8.72 -20.27
C PRO A 135 1.54 8.10 -18.90
N LEU A 136 2.13 6.95 -18.63
CA LEU A 136 1.84 6.14 -17.46
C LEU A 136 3.11 5.75 -16.72
N THR A 137 3.21 6.16 -15.48
CA THR A 137 4.19 5.62 -14.54
C THR A 137 3.49 4.63 -13.59
N ILE A 138 3.99 3.42 -13.51
CA ILE A 138 3.55 2.39 -12.59
C ILE A 138 4.58 2.30 -11.46
N LEU A 139 4.21 2.66 -10.24
CA LEU A 139 5.07 2.54 -9.08
C LEU A 139 4.75 1.21 -8.37
N ARG A 140 5.75 0.32 -8.31
CA ARG A 140 5.68 -0.97 -7.61
C ARG A 140 6.50 -0.91 -6.33
N PRO A 141 5.90 -0.56 -5.19
CA PRO A 141 6.59 -0.63 -3.90
C PRO A 141 6.73 -2.08 -3.42
N ALA A 142 7.73 -2.30 -2.58
CA ALA A 142 7.92 -3.50 -1.79
C ALA A 142 6.82 -3.68 -0.73
N TRP A 143 6.92 -4.74 0.08
CA TRP A 143 6.05 -4.95 1.25
C TRP A 143 6.12 -3.76 2.20
N PHE A 144 4.98 -3.24 2.65
CA PHE A 144 4.97 -2.10 3.57
C PHE A 144 5.36 -2.52 4.98
N ILE A 145 6.42 -1.92 5.53
CA ILE A 145 6.81 -2.08 6.94
C ILE A 145 5.67 -1.64 7.86
N ASP A 146 4.88 -0.67 7.42
CA ASP A 146 3.70 -0.14 8.13
C ASP A 146 2.63 -1.20 8.44
N ASN A 147 2.63 -2.34 7.76
CA ASN A 147 1.77 -3.48 8.08
C ASN A 147 2.08 -4.05 9.48
N ALA A 148 3.26 -3.82 10.02
CA ALA A 148 3.61 -4.17 11.40
C ALA A 148 2.79 -3.42 12.47
N SER A 149 1.92 -2.50 12.09
CA SER A 149 0.93 -1.89 13.00
C SER A 149 0.06 -2.94 13.69
N TYR A 150 -0.26 -4.03 13.00
CA TYR A 150 -1.04 -5.13 13.56
C TYR A 150 -0.29 -5.95 14.61
N ASP A 151 1.03 -5.84 14.64
CA ASP A 151 1.90 -6.57 15.57
C ASP A 151 2.17 -5.79 16.86
N VAL A 152 1.85 -4.48 16.90
CA VAL A 152 2.20 -3.59 18.03
C VAL A 152 1.64 -4.11 19.35
N ALA A 153 0.35 -4.43 19.40
CA ALA A 153 -0.29 -4.92 20.63
C ALA A 153 0.38 -6.23 21.11
N SER A 154 0.52 -7.23 20.23
CA SER A 154 1.13 -8.51 20.57
C SER A 154 2.60 -8.37 20.99
N ALA A 155 3.36 -7.50 20.31
CA ALA A 155 4.74 -7.20 20.71
C ALA A 155 4.79 -6.55 22.10
N CYS A 156 3.90 -5.59 22.39
CA CYS A 156 3.82 -4.91 23.69
C CYS A 156 3.36 -5.84 24.82
N GLU A 157 2.40 -6.70 24.59
CA GLU A 157 1.78 -7.54 25.62
C GLU A 157 2.59 -8.81 25.89
N THR A 158 2.91 -9.55 24.81
CA THR A 158 3.45 -10.90 24.91
C THR A 158 4.93 -11.02 24.55
N GLY A 159 5.49 -10.04 23.83
CA GLY A 159 6.83 -10.14 23.25
C GLY A 159 6.91 -11.15 22.10
N ILE A 160 5.77 -11.55 21.50
CA ILE A 160 5.73 -12.54 20.42
C ILE A 160 4.99 -11.93 19.24
N ILE A 161 5.59 -12.01 18.06
CA ILE A 161 4.96 -11.66 16.77
C ILE A 161 4.79 -12.94 15.95
N HIS A 162 3.54 -13.27 15.62
CA HIS A 162 3.23 -14.36 14.73
C HIS A 162 3.39 -13.90 13.29
N THR A 163 4.26 -14.54 12.53
CA THR A 163 4.56 -14.14 11.15
C THR A 163 4.23 -15.22 10.13
N PHE A 164 3.68 -14.81 9.00
CA PHE A 164 3.49 -15.66 7.82
C PHE A 164 4.71 -15.65 6.90
N LEU A 165 5.59 -14.64 7.04
CA LEU A 165 6.85 -14.58 6.29
C LEU A 165 7.87 -15.52 6.91
N GLN A 166 8.39 -16.44 6.11
CA GLN A 166 9.30 -17.48 6.59
C GLN A 166 10.28 -17.99 5.51
N PRO A 167 11.43 -18.52 5.93
CA PRO A 167 11.89 -18.63 7.33
C PRO A 167 12.19 -17.25 7.96
N ALA A 168 12.19 -17.17 9.29
CA ALA A 168 12.34 -15.89 10.02
C ALA A 168 13.66 -15.16 9.77
N TYR A 169 14.65 -15.82 9.21
CA TYR A 169 15.96 -15.26 8.82
C TYR A 169 16.02 -14.87 7.32
N LYS A 170 14.98 -15.13 6.52
CA LYS A 170 14.93 -14.72 5.12
C LYS A 170 14.64 -13.23 5.03
N ALA A 171 15.46 -12.52 4.26
CA ALA A 171 15.27 -11.11 3.99
C ALA A 171 14.27 -10.89 2.85
N PHE A 172 13.29 -10.02 3.08
CA PHE A 172 12.26 -9.62 2.14
C PHE A 172 12.45 -8.16 1.75
N PRO A 173 12.16 -7.77 0.50
CA PRO A 173 12.07 -6.37 0.14
C PRO A 173 10.91 -5.73 0.88
N MET A 174 11.21 -4.71 1.68
CA MET A 174 10.23 -3.94 2.44
C MET A 174 10.48 -2.45 2.29
N VAL A 175 9.45 -1.61 2.48
CA VAL A 175 9.53 -0.16 2.33
C VAL A 175 8.57 0.53 3.30
N ALA A 176 8.91 1.74 3.76
CA ALA A 176 8.02 2.59 4.53
C ALA A 176 6.99 3.27 3.61
N ALA A 177 5.72 3.33 4.01
CA ALA A 177 4.66 4.02 3.26
C ALA A 177 4.99 5.51 3.03
N LYS A 178 5.70 6.14 3.97
CA LYS A 178 6.21 7.51 3.83
C LYS A 178 7.15 7.66 2.64
N ASP A 179 8.11 6.76 2.48
CA ASP A 179 9.05 6.79 1.35
C ASP A 179 8.31 6.63 0.02
N VAL A 180 7.29 5.76 -0.01
CA VAL A 180 6.45 5.56 -1.20
C VAL A 180 5.72 6.86 -1.57
N GLY A 181 5.13 7.56 -0.61
CA GLY A 181 4.48 8.85 -0.83
C GLY A 181 5.44 9.92 -1.33
N SER A 182 6.63 9.99 -0.73
CA SER A 182 7.67 10.95 -1.13
C SER A 182 8.21 10.69 -2.54
N VAL A 183 8.49 9.43 -2.88
CA VAL A 183 8.90 9.05 -4.25
C VAL A 183 7.77 9.31 -5.24
N ALA A 184 6.53 8.99 -4.90
CA ALA A 184 5.37 9.27 -5.74
C ALA A 184 5.22 10.77 -6.03
N ALA A 185 5.51 11.65 -5.03
CA ALA A 185 5.48 13.10 -5.20
C ALA A 185 6.52 13.62 -6.21
N ASN A 186 7.68 12.98 -6.30
CA ASN A 186 8.67 13.30 -7.31
C ASN A 186 8.23 12.78 -8.68
N LEU A 187 7.87 11.50 -8.77
CA LEU A 187 7.50 10.84 -10.03
C LEU A 187 6.30 11.49 -10.73
N ILE A 188 5.30 11.95 -9.99
CA ILE A 188 4.10 12.57 -10.58
C ILE A 188 4.39 13.92 -11.24
N GLN A 189 5.49 14.58 -10.87
CA GLN A 189 5.94 15.85 -11.42
C GLN A 189 6.82 15.70 -12.66
N GLU A 190 7.41 14.53 -12.88
CA GLU A 190 8.29 14.27 -14.02
C GLU A 190 7.51 14.26 -15.34
N SER A 191 8.11 14.84 -16.39
CA SER A 191 7.49 14.96 -17.72
C SER A 191 7.87 13.78 -18.64
N GLU A 192 7.78 12.57 -18.10
CA GLU A 192 8.06 11.36 -18.87
C GLU A 192 6.96 11.06 -19.90
N THR A 193 7.36 10.44 -20.98
CA THR A 193 6.45 10.00 -22.06
C THR A 193 6.43 8.47 -22.11
N GLY A 194 5.32 7.91 -22.63
CA GLY A 194 5.15 6.47 -22.74
C GLY A 194 4.80 5.79 -21.43
N ILE A 195 5.19 4.52 -21.32
CA ILE A 195 4.86 3.68 -20.15
C ILE A 195 6.15 3.21 -19.50
N ARG A 196 6.29 3.44 -18.20
CA ARG A 196 7.42 2.92 -17.41
C ARG A 196 6.95 2.29 -16.11
N VAL A 197 7.76 1.37 -15.61
CA VAL A 197 7.63 0.77 -14.28
C VAL A 197 8.78 1.25 -13.42
N VAL A 198 8.48 1.67 -12.21
CA VAL A 198 9.45 2.08 -11.19
C VAL A 198 9.26 1.18 -9.99
N GLU A 199 10.32 0.49 -9.59
CA GLU A 199 10.37 -0.36 -8.41
C GLU A 199 10.96 0.41 -7.23
N LEU A 200 10.45 0.19 -6.03
CA LEU A 200 10.86 0.90 -4.82
C LEU A 200 10.93 -0.06 -3.63
N GLU A 201 12.11 -0.17 -3.03
CA GLU A 201 12.29 -0.87 -1.75
C GLU A 201 12.98 0.05 -0.72
N GLY A 202 12.98 -0.35 0.55
CA GLY A 202 13.65 0.38 1.62
C GLY A 202 15.17 0.38 1.50
N PRO A 203 15.87 0.98 2.47
CA PRO A 203 17.34 1.08 2.43
C PRO A 203 18.03 -0.28 2.49
N CYS A 204 17.39 -1.25 3.11
CA CYS A 204 17.84 -2.65 3.16
C CYS A 204 16.62 -3.57 3.15
N ARG A 205 16.85 -4.83 2.78
CA ARG A 205 15.84 -5.90 2.96
C ARG A 205 15.76 -6.29 4.41
N VAL A 206 14.57 -6.69 4.85
CA VAL A 206 14.24 -6.89 6.26
C VAL A 206 13.77 -8.32 6.50
N THR A 207 14.32 -8.98 7.50
CA THR A 207 13.85 -10.30 7.94
C THR A 207 12.77 -10.14 9.01
N PRO A 208 11.89 -11.14 9.25
CA PRO A 208 11.03 -11.14 10.42
C PRO A 208 11.79 -10.97 11.74
N ASN A 209 13.02 -11.50 11.84
CA ASN A 209 13.88 -11.29 13.00
C ASN A 209 14.32 -9.83 13.14
N ASP A 210 14.63 -9.14 12.03
CA ASP A 210 14.97 -7.70 12.07
C ASP A 210 13.78 -6.85 12.52
N LEU A 211 12.55 -7.20 12.08
CA LEU A 211 11.33 -6.52 12.55
C LEU A 211 11.16 -6.70 14.06
N THR A 212 11.33 -7.91 14.59
CA THR A 212 11.21 -8.13 16.03
C THR A 212 12.34 -7.46 16.81
N ALA A 213 13.55 -7.37 16.26
CA ALA A 213 14.64 -6.60 16.84
C ALA A 213 14.34 -5.09 16.87
N ALA A 214 13.70 -4.56 15.81
CA ALA A 214 13.23 -3.17 15.79
C ALA A 214 12.18 -2.91 16.87
N PHE A 215 11.20 -3.80 17.03
CA PHE A 215 10.23 -3.73 18.13
C PHE A 215 10.92 -3.79 19.49
N ALA A 216 11.85 -4.73 19.70
CA ALA A 216 12.58 -4.86 20.94
C ALA A 216 13.35 -3.59 21.32
N THR A 217 13.97 -2.96 20.31
CA THR A 217 14.67 -1.68 20.49
C THR A 217 13.73 -0.56 20.93
N VAL A 218 12.56 -0.47 20.29
CA VAL A 218 11.60 0.62 20.56
C VAL A 218 10.87 0.43 21.89
N ILE A 219 10.46 -0.82 22.20
CA ILE A 219 9.66 -1.15 23.40
C ILE A 219 10.55 -1.32 24.64
N GLY A 220 11.85 -1.58 24.44
CA GLY A 220 12.79 -1.81 25.55
C GLY A 220 12.71 -3.20 26.20
N LYS A 221 12.11 -4.19 25.51
CA LYS A 221 12.02 -5.58 25.99
C LYS A 221 12.18 -6.58 24.85
N PRO A 222 12.56 -7.84 25.13
CA PRO A 222 12.70 -8.86 24.09
C PRO A 222 11.40 -9.10 23.31
N VAL A 223 11.51 -9.17 21.97
CA VAL A 223 10.42 -9.54 21.06
C VAL A 223 10.93 -10.61 20.10
N HIS A 224 10.12 -11.63 19.84
CA HIS A 224 10.51 -12.80 19.06
C HIS A 224 9.52 -13.10 17.94
N ALA A 225 10.03 -13.41 16.73
CA ALA A 225 9.23 -13.89 15.61
C ALA A 225 8.85 -15.38 15.81
N ARG A 226 7.58 -15.70 15.65
CA ARG A 226 7.09 -17.07 15.64
C ARG A 226 6.41 -17.36 14.31
N PRO A 227 7.08 -18.06 13.38
CA PRO A 227 6.47 -18.43 12.10
C PRO A 227 5.24 -19.31 12.30
N VAL A 228 4.16 -18.95 11.62
CA VAL A 228 2.92 -19.75 11.60
C VAL A 228 3.08 -20.87 10.57
N ARG A 229 2.87 -22.11 10.97
CA ARG A 229 2.94 -23.27 10.07
C ARG A 229 1.96 -23.11 8.90
N ARG A 230 2.43 -23.45 7.69
CA ARG A 230 1.65 -23.26 6.45
C ARG A 230 0.29 -23.99 6.44
N ASP A 231 0.22 -25.17 7.07
CA ASP A 231 -1.01 -25.96 7.17
C ASP A 231 -2.08 -25.31 8.06
N LEU A 232 -1.71 -24.40 8.95
CA LEU A 232 -2.63 -23.68 9.83
C LEU A 232 -3.20 -22.38 9.21
N TRP A 233 -2.62 -21.88 8.11
CA TRP A 233 -2.96 -20.58 7.57
C TRP A 233 -4.44 -20.44 7.20
N SER A 234 -4.99 -21.44 6.49
CA SER A 234 -6.38 -21.38 6.05
C SER A 234 -7.36 -21.30 7.22
N GLY A 235 -7.13 -22.12 8.26
CA GLY A 235 -7.96 -22.11 9.47
C GLY A 235 -7.87 -20.79 10.22
N LEU A 236 -6.65 -20.27 10.39
CA LEU A 236 -6.40 -19.01 11.09
C LEU A 236 -7.04 -17.83 10.35
N LEU A 237 -6.81 -17.69 9.05
CA LEU A 237 -7.39 -16.60 8.26
C LEU A 237 -8.92 -16.64 8.24
N ARG A 238 -9.50 -17.85 8.20
CA ARG A 238 -10.96 -18.02 8.31
C ARG A 238 -11.49 -17.66 9.70
N SER A 239 -10.78 -18.00 10.77
CA SER A 239 -11.18 -17.62 12.14
C SER A 239 -11.12 -16.09 12.35
N GLN A 240 -10.31 -15.39 11.53
CA GLN A 240 -10.24 -13.94 11.46
C GLN A 240 -11.29 -13.30 10.53
N GLY A 241 -12.25 -14.09 10.03
CA GLY A 241 -13.37 -13.60 9.22
C GLY A 241 -13.16 -13.66 7.70
N MET A 242 -12.00 -14.11 7.19
CA MET A 242 -11.81 -14.24 5.74
C MET A 242 -12.68 -15.37 5.15
N LYS A 243 -13.39 -15.04 4.08
CA LYS A 243 -14.21 -16.01 3.32
C LYS A 243 -13.36 -16.76 2.30
N ASN A 244 -12.45 -16.06 1.63
CA ASN A 244 -11.61 -16.59 0.57
C ASN A 244 -10.10 -16.36 0.83
N PRO A 245 -9.47 -17.07 1.78
CA PRO A 245 -8.08 -16.85 2.14
C PRO A 245 -7.06 -17.25 1.06
N ARG A 246 -7.47 -18.00 0.03
CA ARG A 246 -6.55 -18.56 -0.97
C ARG A 246 -5.70 -17.50 -1.69
N PRO A 247 -6.24 -16.38 -2.20
CA PRO A 247 -5.42 -15.36 -2.87
C PRO A 247 -4.32 -14.81 -1.95
N ARG A 248 -4.67 -14.54 -0.68
CA ARG A 248 -3.71 -14.07 0.32
C ARG A 248 -2.65 -15.11 0.65
N MET A 249 -3.06 -16.37 0.86
CA MET A 249 -2.12 -17.46 1.11
C MET A 249 -1.13 -17.64 -0.04
N ARG A 250 -1.60 -17.55 -1.31
CA ARG A 250 -0.74 -17.64 -2.50
C ARG A 250 0.24 -16.46 -2.58
N MET A 251 -0.18 -15.26 -2.21
CA MET A 251 0.73 -14.12 -2.12
C MET A 251 1.83 -14.38 -1.08
N LEU A 252 1.48 -14.86 0.10
CA LEU A 252 2.45 -15.20 1.15
C LEU A 252 3.40 -16.34 0.72
N ASP A 253 2.87 -17.38 0.05
CA ASP A 253 3.69 -18.41 -0.58
C ASP A 253 4.69 -17.77 -1.55
N GLY A 254 4.26 -16.82 -2.36
CA GLY A 254 5.11 -16.14 -3.34
C GLY A 254 6.29 -15.41 -2.74
N PHE A 255 6.10 -14.72 -1.63
CA PHE A 255 7.20 -14.13 -0.89
C PHE A 255 8.12 -15.19 -0.29
N ASN A 256 7.56 -16.22 0.32
CA ASN A 256 8.34 -17.27 0.99
C ASN A 256 9.12 -18.14 -0.01
N GLU A 257 8.52 -18.48 -1.14
CA GLU A 257 9.13 -19.26 -2.22
C GLU A 257 10.05 -18.40 -3.11
N GLY A 258 9.82 -17.07 -3.17
CA GLY A 258 10.67 -16.12 -3.88
C GLY A 258 10.24 -15.84 -5.33
N TRP A 259 9.02 -16.19 -5.73
CA TRP A 259 8.48 -15.83 -7.05
C TRP A 259 7.72 -14.48 -7.04
N ILE A 260 7.43 -13.91 -5.86
CA ILE A 260 7.15 -12.47 -5.71
C ILE A 260 8.47 -11.79 -5.38
N GLU A 261 9.04 -11.15 -6.39
CA GLU A 261 10.32 -10.46 -6.29
C GLU A 261 10.36 -9.33 -7.34
N PHE A 262 11.25 -8.37 -7.17
CA PHE A 262 11.52 -7.34 -8.17
C PHE A 262 12.33 -7.91 -9.35
N GLN A 263 12.21 -7.23 -10.51
CA GLN A 263 13.07 -7.53 -11.64
C GLN A 263 14.54 -7.33 -11.23
N ASP A 264 15.44 -8.14 -11.78
CA ASP A 264 16.86 -8.13 -11.42
C ASP A 264 17.13 -8.14 -9.89
N ARG A 265 16.19 -8.73 -9.12
CA ARG A 265 16.23 -8.76 -7.64
C ARG A 265 16.35 -7.38 -6.99
N GLY A 266 15.78 -6.36 -7.60
CA GLY A 266 15.77 -4.99 -7.10
C GLY A 266 17.08 -4.21 -7.33
N CYS A 267 17.98 -4.70 -8.17
CA CYS A 267 19.24 -3.98 -8.48
C CYS A 267 19.01 -2.57 -9.05
N LYS A 268 17.88 -2.36 -9.72
CA LYS A 268 17.46 -1.06 -10.28
C LYS A 268 16.37 -0.36 -9.47
N ALA A 269 15.91 -0.96 -8.37
CA ALA A 269 14.90 -0.37 -7.54
C ALA A 269 15.40 0.91 -6.85
N ILE A 270 14.56 1.92 -6.82
CA ILE A 270 14.82 3.11 -5.99
C ILE A 270 14.90 2.67 -4.54
N LYS A 271 15.81 3.26 -3.79
CA LYS A 271 15.96 2.99 -2.35
C LYS A 271 15.28 4.08 -1.53
N GLY A 272 14.34 3.66 -0.69
CA GLY A 272 13.81 4.50 0.37
C GLY A 272 14.88 4.76 1.45
N GLN A 273 14.59 5.70 2.34
CA GLN A 273 15.54 6.13 3.37
C GLN A 273 15.10 5.77 4.79
N THR A 274 13.84 5.46 4.98
CA THR A 274 13.24 5.22 6.30
C THR A 274 13.55 3.80 6.78
N SER A 275 14.23 3.68 7.92
CA SER A 275 14.56 2.38 8.51
C SER A 275 13.34 1.70 9.15
N ALA A 276 13.38 0.37 9.30
CA ALA A 276 12.35 -0.38 10.02
C ALA A 276 12.16 0.13 11.46
N VAL A 277 13.26 0.45 12.16
CA VAL A 277 13.19 0.99 13.52
C VAL A 277 12.41 2.32 13.55
N ALA A 278 12.63 3.21 12.58
CA ALA A 278 11.91 4.48 12.52
C ALA A 278 10.42 4.29 12.26
N VAL A 279 10.02 3.34 11.40
CA VAL A 279 8.61 3.01 11.17
C VAL A 279 7.99 2.43 12.44
N ILE A 280 8.63 1.44 13.07
CA ILE A 280 8.12 0.81 14.29
C ILE A 280 7.99 1.83 15.43
N ALA A 281 8.95 2.76 15.58
CA ALA A 281 8.86 3.82 16.58
C ALA A 281 7.62 4.70 16.36
N ALA A 282 7.32 5.08 15.13
CA ALA A 282 6.12 5.85 14.81
C ALA A 282 4.84 5.05 15.12
N LEU A 283 4.77 3.77 14.73
CA LEU A 283 3.61 2.92 14.98
C LEU A 283 3.34 2.71 16.48
N VAL A 284 4.38 2.45 17.28
CA VAL A 284 4.25 2.31 18.72
C VAL A 284 3.79 3.61 19.36
N ALA A 285 4.31 4.76 18.92
CA ALA A 285 3.90 6.06 19.44
C ALA A 285 2.43 6.39 19.12
N GLU A 286 1.94 6.04 17.91
CA GLU A 286 0.54 6.22 17.51
C GLU A 286 -0.41 5.39 18.40
N MET A 287 -0.03 4.17 18.77
CA MET A 287 -0.89 3.24 19.52
C MET A 287 -0.76 3.34 21.04
N HIS A 288 0.28 3.97 21.56
CA HIS A 288 0.51 4.08 22.99
C HIS A 288 -0.63 4.79 23.77
N PRO A 289 -1.28 5.84 23.25
CA PRO A 289 -2.44 6.45 23.89
C PRO A 289 -3.67 5.52 23.95
N LEU A 290 -3.77 4.58 23.02
CA LEU A 290 -4.86 3.61 22.93
C LEU A 290 -4.63 2.39 23.82
N CYS A 291 -3.38 1.99 24.03
CA CYS A 291 -3.03 0.88 24.96
C CYS A 291 -3.26 1.24 26.43
N ALA A 292 -3.17 2.51 26.78
CA ALA A 292 -3.44 2.99 28.15
C ALA A 292 -4.95 3.04 28.51
N ALA A 293 -5.84 2.89 27.53
CA ALA A 293 -7.30 3.05 27.69
C ALA A 293 -8.10 1.74 27.60
N HIS A 294 -7.47 0.60 27.35
CA HIS A 294 -8.20 -0.65 27.10
C HIS A 294 -7.69 -1.82 27.96
N ASP A 295 -8.41 -2.07 29.05
CA ASP A 295 -8.67 -3.42 29.54
C ASP A 295 -9.54 -4.14 28.51
N MET A 296 -8.96 -4.65 27.43
CA MET A 296 -9.69 -5.40 26.40
C MET A 296 -9.00 -6.73 26.10
N GLN A 297 -9.85 -7.77 26.06
CA GLN A 297 -9.52 -9.13 25.64
C GLN A 297 -8.69 -9.12 24.34
N PRO A 298 -7.72 -10.03 24.19
CA PRO A 298 -6.88 -10.08 23.02
C PRO A 298 -7.68 -10.55 21.81
N ASP A 299 -8.23 -9.61 21.05
CA ASP A 299 -8.65 -9.88 19.70
C ASP A 299 -7.39 -10.11 18.85
N ILE A 300 -7.24 -11.30 18.32
CA ILE A 300 -6.15 -11.63 17.40
C ILE A 300 -6.35 -10.76 16.17
N PRO A 301 -5.42 -9.85 15.82
CA PRO A 301 -5.67 -8.88 14.77
C PRO A 301 -5.87 -9.56 13.41
N VAL A 302 -6.93 -9.13 12.70
CA VAL A 302 -7.15 -9.48 11.29
C VAL A 302 -6.11 -8.72 10.47
N TYR A 303 -5.09 -9.40 9.97
CA TYR A 303 -4.13 -8.81 9.05
C TYR A 303 -4.83 -8.45 7.73
N PRO A 304 -4.81 -7.19 7.29
CA PRO A 304 -5.33 -6.82 5.98
C PRO A 304 -4.49 -7.37 4.83
#